data_228a9591302f9bb1483488918db5b5eb
#
_entry.id   228a9591302f9bb1483488918db5b5eb
#
_cell.length_a   1.000
_cell.length_b   1.000
_cell.length_c   1.000
_cell.angle_alpha   90.00
_cell.angle_beta   90.00
_cell.angle_gamma   90.00
#
_symmetry.space_group_name_H-M   'P 1'
#
loop_
_entity.id
_entity.type
_entity.pdbx_description
1 polymer ?
#
loop_
_entity_poly.entity_id
_entity_poly.type
_entity_poly.pdbx_seq_one_letter_code
_entity_poly.pdbx_strand_id
1 'polypeptide(L)'
;MIFDTKAAKFTLKNVFFLSLLIAAGAILIFSLVPGDCWFGSKTDWYSQHVTIADYMRKNFYATGQLFPDFTGLGGGTDFYSLSYYGFMRPDVLLSYCFPNLPVAFFIQGYAIFEILFGGGLLYYWLHKKGFSDFTSFVCGFFYLTANCFFQAHRQIIFVNYLPFLILAFLCLDKILNPEKASLYSIRPHIGLIFSLFFCILHSFYFFPSCFVACILYICHLLPQFKNGMVKSCQAGKIWW
;
A
#
# COMPACT_ATOMS: atom_id res chain seq x y z
N MET A 1 -10.76 9.10 -26.25
CA MET A 1 -11.39 7.84 -25.84
C MET A 1 -12.17 8.13 -24.57
N ILE A 2 -13.50 8.29 -24.69
CA ILE A 2 -14.37 8.65 -23.55
C ILE A 2 -14.62 7.33 -22.80
N PHE A 3 -14.02 7.17 -21.63
CA PHE A 3 -14.33 6.05 -20.77
C PHE A 3 -15.79 6.21 -20.28
N ASP A 4 -16.64 5.27 -20.63
CA ASP A 4 -18.02 5.21 -20.15
C ASP A 4 -17.98 4.90 -18.64
N THR A 5 -18.22 5.94 -17.82
CA THR A 5 -18.08 5.91 -16.37
C THR A 5 -19.25 5.24 -15.65
N LYS A 6 -20.03 4.37 -16.30
CA LYS A 6 -20.92 3.48 -15.57
C LYS A 6 -20.08 2.61 -14.66
N ALA A 7 -20.10 2.93 -13.36
CA ALA A 7 -19.36 2.18 -12.34
C ALA A 7 -19.56 0.68 -12.56
N ALA A 8 -18.55 0.03 -13.11
CA ALA A 8 -18.61 -1.39 -13.44
C ALA A 8 -18.96 -2.18 -12.17
N LYS A 9 -20.07 -2.92 -12.22
CA LYS A 9 -20.50 -3.77 -11.11
C LYS A 9 -19.49 -4.92 -11.00
N PHE A 10 -19.03 -5.17 -9.79
CA PHE A 10 -18.17 -6.30 -9.51
C PHE A 10 -18.98 -7.59 -9.64
N THR A 11 -18.58 -8.48 -10.54
CA THR A 11 -19.30 -9.70 -10.92
C THR A 11 -18.53 -10.93 -10.49
N LEU A 12 -19.14 -12.11 -10.60
CA LEU A 12 -18.47 -13.40 -10.35
C LEU A 12 -17.22 -13.58 -11.22
N LYS A 13 -17.26 -13.07 -12.47
CA LYS A 13 -16.10 -13.06 -13.36
C LYS A 13 -14.93 -12.27 -12.79
N ASN A 14 -15.18 -11.14 -12.13
CA ASN A 14 -14.13 -10.35 -11.49
C ASN A 14 -13.54 -11.09 -10.29
N VAL A 15 -14.37 -11.78 -9.52
CA VAL A 15 -13.89 -12.65 -8.41
C VAL A 15 -12.97 -13.73 -8.95
N PHE A 16 -13.33 -14.37 -10.06
CA PHE A 16 -12.50 -15.39 -10.71
C PHE A 16 -11.13 -14.83 -11.12
N PHE A 17 -11.07 -13.70 -11.85
CA PHE A 17 -9.82 -13.10 -12.27
C PHE A 17 -8.95 -12.64 -11.08
N LEU A 18 -9.59 -12.08 -10.05
CA LEU A 18 -8.89 -11.65 -8.83
C LEU A 18 -8.31 -12.86 -8.09
N SER A 19 -9.09 -13.93 -7.93
CA SER A 19 -8.62 -15.15 -7.28
C SER A 19 -7.46 -15.80 -8.05
N LEU A 20 -7.57 -15.84 -9.40
CA LEU A 20 -6.50 -16.34 -10.26
C LEU A 20 -5.23 -15.49 -10.13
N LEU A 21 -5.36 -14.17 -10.07
CA LEU A 21 -4.23 -13.25 -9.88
C LEU A 21 -3.51 -13.49 -8.56
N ILE A 22 -4.26 -13.59 -7.47
CA ILE A 22 -3.70 -13.83 -6.14
C ILE A 22 -3.04 -15.21 -6.07
N ALA A 23 -3.68 -16.25 -6.62
CA ALA A 23 -3.13 -17.59 -6.66
C ALA A 23 -1.83 -17.63 -7.49
N ALA A 24 -1.81 -17.03 -8.68
CA ALA A 24 -0.61 -16.95 -9.52
C ALA A 24 0.53 -16.19 -8.82
N GLY A 25 0.23 -15.08 -8.16
CA GLY A 25 1.19 -14.31 -7.38
C GLY A 25 1.75 -15.11 -6.19
N ALA A 26 0.89 -15.79 -5.45
CA ALA A 26 1.31 -16.65 -4.34
C ALA A 26 2.21 -17.79 -4.83
N ILE A 27 1.82 -18.51 -5.89
CA ILE A 27 2.64 -19.58 -6.48
C ILE A 27 4.01 -19.04 -6.90
N LEU A 28 4.05 -17.88 -7.56
CA LEU A 28 5.28 -17.23 -7.99
C LEU A 28 6.19 -16.91 -6.79
N ILE A 29 5.65 -16.24 -5.76
CA ILE A 29 6.42 -15.87 -4.57
C ILE A 29 6.99 -17.13 -3.89
N PHE A 30 6.15 -18.13 -3.64
CA PHE A 30 6.59 -19.36 -2.99
C PHE A 30 7.55 -20.18 -3.84
N SER A 31 7.48 -20.10 -5.18
CA SER A 31 8.43 -20.77 -6.08
C SER A 31 9.79 -20.08 -6.10
N LEU A 32 9.85 -18.78 -5.86
CA LEU A 32 11.09 -18.00 -5.84
C LEU A 32 11.80 -18.02 -4.49
N VAL A 33 11.12 -18.41 -3.44
CA VAL A 33 11.71 -18.56 -2.09
C VAL A 33 12.01 -20.02 -1.87
N PRO A 34 13.29 -20.45 -1.86
CA PRO A 34 13.65 -21.82 -1.51
C PRO A 34 13.10 -22.21 -0.14
N GLY A 35 12.71 -23.48 0.04
CA GLY A 35 12.00 -23.95 1.23
C GLY A 35 12.68 -23.69 2.56
N ASP A 36 14.02 -23.58 2.56
CA ASP A 36 14.82 -23.29 3.76
C ASP A 36 15.24 -21.81 3.87
N CYS A 37 14.74 -20.94 3.00
CA CYS A 37 15.12 -19.54 2.95
C CYS A 37 13.94 -18.64 3.32
N TRP A 38 14.27 -17.52 3.97
CA TRP A 38 13.31 -16.46 4.21
C TRP A 38 13.24 -15.52 3.00
N PHE A 39 12.06 -14.97 2.75
CA PHE A 39 11.89 -13.90 1.76
C PHE A 39 12.55 -12.62 2.27
N GLY A 40 13.79 -12.44 1.91
CA GLY A 40 14.66 -11.36 2.38
C GLY A 40 16.10 -11.61 2.01
N SER A 41 17.00 -10.70 2.33
CA SER A 41 18.42 -10.83 2.07
C SER A 41 19.24 -10.94 3.36
N LYS A 42 20.47 -11.44 3.26
CA LYS A 42 21.43 -11.47 4.38
C LYS A 42 21.93 -10.07 4.77
N THR A 43 21.81 -9.08 3.87
CA THR A 43 22.28 -7.71 4.10
C THR A 43 21.26 -6.92 4.92
N ASP A 44 20.84 -5.76 4.48
CA ASP A 44 20.04 -4.82 5.25
C ASP A 44 18.74 -5.38 5.84
N TRP A 45 18.11 -6.33 5.16
CA TRP A 45 16.86 -6.89 5.67
C TRP A 45 17.07 -7.65 6.99
N TYR A 46 17.99 -8.62 7.01
CA TYR A 46 18.24 -9.43 8.19
C TYR A 46 19.06 -8.66 9.24
N SER A 47 20.15 -8.01 8.80
CA SER A 47 21.09 -7.33 9.71
C SER A 47 20.53 -6.06 10.34
N GLN A 48 19.58 -5.39 9.69
CA GLN A 48 19.02 -4.13 10.16
C GLN A 48 17.52 -4.23 10.44
N HIS A 49 16.68 -4.47 9.43
CA HIS A 49 15.23 -4.37 9.58
C HIS A 49 14.67 -5.38 10.58
N VAL A 50 15.11 -6.64 10.52
CA VAL A 50 14.68 -7.66 11.47
C VAL A 50 15.30 -7.45 12.84
N THR A 51 16.61 -7.21 12.88
CA THR A 51 17.36 -7.09 14.13
C THR A 51 16.94 -5.87 14.93
N ILE A 52 16.73 -4.72 14.28
CA ILE A 52 16.28 -3.50 14.95
C ILE A 52 14.83 -3.66 15.43
N ALA A 53 13.95 -4.25 14.64
CA ALA A 53 12.57 -4.52 15.07
C ALA A 53 12.50 -5.50 16.26
N ASP A 54 13.35 -6.53 16.27
CA ASP A 54 13.47 -7.45 17.40
C ASP A 54 14.03 -6.77 18.65
N TYR A 55 15.02 -5.91 18.48
CA TYR A 55 15.55 -5.06 19.56
C TYR A 55 14.46 -4.16 20.15
N MET A 56 13.68 -3.48 19.32
CA MET A 56 12.58 -2.63 19.78
C MET A 56 11.55 -3.42 20.57
N ARG A 57 11.15 -4.60 20.09
CA ARG A 57 10.24 -5.50 20.79
C ARG A 57 10.80 -5.97 22.14
N LYS A 58 12.07 -6.39 22.20
CA LYS A 58 12.74 -6.77 23.45
C LYS A 58 12.80 -5.62 24.45
N ASN A 59 13.09 -4.42 23.95
CA ASN A 59 13.10 -3.23 24.79
C ASN A 59 11.70 -2.93 25.37
N PHE A 60 10.65 -3.07 24.57
CA PHE A 60 9.28 -2.94 25.04
C PHE A 60 8.96 -3.93 26.18
N TYR A 61 9.34 -5.20 26.04
CA TYR A 61 9.11 -6.17 27.11
C TYR A 61 9.94 -5.92 28.37
N ALA A 62 11.12 -5.37 28.23
CA ALA A 62 11.99 -5.05 29.36
C ALA A 62 11.56 -3.81 30.13
N THR A 63 11.02 -2.80 29.44
CA THR A 63 10.74 -1.47 30.02
C THR A 63 9.25 -1.17 30.16
N GLY A 64 8.38 -1.86 29.42
CA GLY A 64 6.95 -1.54 29.27
C GLY A 64 6.69 -0.29 28.43
N GLN A 65 7.71 0.37 27.89
CA GLN A 65 7.61 1.59 27.12
C GLN A 65 7.57 1.27 25.62
N LEU A 66 6.48 1.63 24.95
CA LEU A 66 6.36 1.46 23.49
C LEU A 66 7.26 2.46 22.73
N PHE A 67 7.44 3.66 23.29
CA PHE A 67 8.22 4.75 22.73
C PHE A 67 9.17 5.30 23.78
N PRO A 68 10.30 4.62 24.07
CA PRO A 68 11.30 5.16 24.99
C PRO A 68 12.02 6.34 24.35
N ASP A 69 12.40 7.31 25.16
CA ASP A 69 13.14 8.49 24.68
C ASP A 69 14.56 8.13 24.20
N PHE A 70 15.14 7.09 24.79
CA PHE A 70 16.53 6.70 24.53
C PHE A 70 16.66 5.20 24.29
N THR A 71 17.60 4.83 23.44
CA THR A 71 17.99 3.45 23.16
C THR A 71 19.50 3.27 23.27
N GLY A 72 19.95 2.13 23.81
CA GLY A 72 21.36 1.77 23.86
C GLY A 72 21.96 1.30 22.52
N LEU A 73 21.19 1.25 21.45
CA LEU A 73 21.67 0.82 20.14
C LEU A 73 22.73 1.78 19.60
N GLY A 74 23.81 1.25 19.04
CA GLY A 74 24.87 2.05 18.42
C GLY A 74 25.67 2.93 19.39
N GLY A 75 25.70 2.59 20.68
CA GLY A 75 26.38 3.39 21.73
C GLY A 75 25.47 4.41 22.38
N GLY A 76 24.20 4.41 22.04
CA GLY A 76 23.17 5.29 22.58
C GLY A 76 22.71 6.35 21.60
N THR A 77 21.42 6.36 21.33
CA THR A 77 20.77 7.34 20.44
C THR A 77 19.32 7.57 20.88
N ASP A 78 18.73 8.64 20.37
CA ASP A 78 17.30 8.87 20.43
C ASP A 78 16.56 7.73 19.74
N PHE A 79 15.54 7.18 20.41
CA PHE A 79 14.72 6.11 19.85
C PHE A 79 14.02 6.53 18.56
N TYR A 80 13.59 7.77 18.44
CA TYR A 80 12.90 8.28 17.26
C TYR A 80 13.78 8.32 16.01
N SER A 81 15.11 8.38 16.17
CA SER A 81 16.04 8.27 15.04
C SER A 81 15.95 6.92 14.34
N LEU A 82 15.39 5.89 15.02
CA LEU A 82 15.13 4.57 14.46
C LEU A 82 13.78 4.45 13.74
N SER A 83 12.97 5.52 13.69
CA SER A 83 11.65 5.51 13.03
C SER A 83 11.73 5.11 11.56
N TYR A 84 12.83 5.41 10.89
CA TYR A 84 13.14 4.94 9.54
C TYR A 84 13.02 3.42 9.36
N TYR A 85 13.34 2.66 10.40
CA TYR A 85 13.21 1.20 10.40
C TYR A 85 11.78 0.71 10.69
N GLY A 86 10.82 1.61 10.79
CA GLY A 86 9.41 1.29 10.82
C GLY A 86 8.91 0.74 12.16
N PHE A 87 9.38 1.25 13.29
CA PHE A 87 8.95 0.77 14.60
C PHE A 87 7.43 0.93 14.85
N MET A 88 6.76 1.85 14.15
CA MET A 88 5.30 2.02 14.19
C MET A 88 4.56 1.23 13.11
N ARG A 89 5.24 0.44 12.31
CA ARG A 89 4.60 -0.36 11.26
C ARG A 89 3.67 -1.42 11.86
N PRO A 90 2.54 -1.70 11.20
CA PRO A 90 1.56 -2.67 11.72
C PRO A 90 2.13 -4.06 11.98
N ASP A 91 3.04 -4.54 11.12
CA ASP A 91 3.70 -5.84 11.26
C ASP A 91 4.61 -5.91 12.50
N VAL A 92 5.38 -4.85 12.75
CA VAL A 92 6.23 -4.76 13.94
C VAL A 92 5.39 -4.69 15.21
N LEU A 93 4.38 -3.81 15.24
CA LEU A 93 3.47 -3.68 16.38
C LEU A 93 2.68 -4.98 16.64
N LEU A 94 2.21 -5.65 15.59
CA LEU A 94 1.52 -6.94 15.72
C LEU A 94 2.43 -7.99 16.35
N SER A 95 3.73 -7.98 16.04
CA SER A 95 4.69 -8.92 16.62
C SER A 95 4.80 -8.81 18.14
N TYR A 96 4.46 -7.65 18.71
CA TYR A 96 4.48 -7.42 20.16
C TYR A 96 3.39 -8.21 20.90
N CYS A 97 2.31 -8.61 20.19
CA CYS A 97 1.27 -9.46 20.76
C CYS A 97 1.68 -10.95 20.84
N PHE A 98 2.79 -11.33 20.19
CA PHE A 98 3.21 -12.73 20.06
C PHE A 98 4.70 -12.92 20.41
N PRO A 99 5.04 -12.88 21.72
CA PRO A 99 6.45 -12.89 22.17
C PRO A 99 7.25 -14.11 21.72
N ASN A 100 6.59 -15.25 21.54
CA ASN A 100 7.22 -16.53 21.21
C ASN A 100 7.49 -16.72 19.70
N LEU A 101 6.99 -15.82 18.84
CA LEU A 101 7.21 -15.92 17.41
C LEU A 101 8.31 -14.94 16.97
N PRO A 102 9.18 -15.35 16.01
CA PRO A 102 10.21 -14.46 15.47
C PRO A 102 9.60 -13.23 14.80
N VAL A 103 10.17 -12.04 15.00
CA VAL A 103 9.74 -10.79 14.33
C VAL A 103 9.82 -10.93 12.81
N ALA A 104 10.84 -11.62 12.31
CA ALA A 104 11.00 -11.89 10.89
C ALA A 104 9.76 -12.51 10.24
N PHE A 105 9.04 -13.37 10.96
CA PHE A 105 7.80 -13.99 10.50
C PHE A 105 6.72 -12.95 10.17
N PHE A 106 6.56 -11.96 11.04
CA PHE A 106 5.57 -10.88 10.86
C PHE A 106 5.96 -9.97 9.69
N ILE A 107 7.23 -9.54 9.64
CA ILE A 107 7.73 -8.66 8.58
C ILE A 107 7.59 -9.35 7.21
N GLN A 108 7.97 -10.61 7.11
CA GLN A 108 7.88 -11.37 5.88
C GLN A 108 6.44 -11.64 5.45
N GLY A 109 5.61 -12.14 6.36
CA GLY A 109 4.21 -12.44 6.08
C GLY A 109 3.44 -11.19 5.66
N TYR A 110 3.70 -10.07 6.33
CA TYR A 110 3.13 -8.79 5.99
C TYR A 110 3.57 -8.30 4.61
N ALA A 111 4.85 -8.42 4.27
CA ALA A 111 5.35 -8.02 2.96
C ALA A 111 4.74 -8.84 1.82
N ILE A 112 4.59 -10.15 2.00
CA ILE A 112 3.92 -11.01 1.02
C ILE A 112 2.45 -10.59 0.89
N PHE A 113 1.78 -10.37 2.02
CA PHE A 113 0.41 -9.88 2.02
C PHE A 113 0.28 -8.56 1.24
N GLU A 114 1.14 -7.58 1.51
CA GLU A 114 1.11 -6.27 0.84
C GLU A 114 1.35 -6.37 -0.67
N ILE A 115 2.25 -7.24 -1.12
CA ILE A 115 2.47 -7.47 -2.55
C ILE A 115 1.20 -8.03 -3.21
N LEU A 116 0.60 -9.08 -2.62
CA LEU A 116 -0.62 -9.69 -3.15
C LEU A 116 -1.81 -8.73 -3.10
N PHE A 117 -1.95 -8.01 -1.99
CA PHE A 117 -2.99 -7.01 -1.79
C PHE A 117 -2.87 -5.87 -2.80
N GLY A 118 -1.63 -5.38 -3.05
CA GLY A 118 -1.36 -4.36 -4.05
C GLY A 118 -1.74 -4.78 -5.47
N GLY A 119 -1.40 -6.02 -5.85
CA GLY A 119 -1.83 -6.58 -7.14
C GLY A 119 -3.35 -6.63 -7.28
N GLY A 120 -4.04 -7.08 -6.22
CA GLY A 120 -5.50 -7.10 -6.18
C GLY A 120 -6.13 -5.70 -6.23
N LEU A 121 -5.56 -4.74 -5.52
CA LEU A 121 -6.00 -3.34 -5.56
C LEU A 121 -5.79 -2.71 -6.94
N LEU A 122 -4.67 -3.00 -7.60
CA LEU A 122 -4.41 -2.51 -8.94
C LEU A 122 -5.42 -3.07 -9.94
N TYR A 123 -5.69 -4.38 -9.87
CA TYR A 123 -6.76 -5.01 -10.66
C TYR A 123 -8.10 -4.28 -10.44
N TYR A 124 -8.49 -4.10 -9.19
CA TYR A 124 -9.75 -3.45 -8.82
C TYR A 124 -9.82 -2.00 -9.31
N TRP A 125 -8.75 -1.24 -9.16
CA TRP A 125 -8.67 0.16 -9.60
C TRP A 125 -8.81 0.28 -11.12
N LEU A 126 -8.08 -0.52 -11.89
CA LEU A 126 -8.17 -0.52 -13.35
C LEU A 126 -9.55 -0.95 -13.86
N HIS A 127 -10.14 -1.99 -13.23
CA HIS A 127 -11.51 -2.38 -13.53
C HIS A 127 -12.51 -1.24 -13.28
N LYS A 128 -12.35 -0.50 -12.18
CA LYS A 128 -13.18 0.70 -11.90
C LYS A 128 -12.95 1.84 -12.88
N LYS A 129 -11.80 1.90 -13.52
CA LYS A 129 -11.50 2.85 -14.61
C LYS A 129 -12.09 2.41 -15.95
N GLY A 130 -12.74 1.26 -16.04
CA GLY A 130 -13.38 0.75 -17.25
C GLY A 130 -12.48 -0.08 -18.15
N PHE A 131 -11.29 -0.48 -17.67
CA PHE A 131 -10.48 -1.45 -18.39
C PHE A 131 -11.13 -2.84 -18.35
N SER A 132 -10.86 -3.65 -19.38
CA SER A 132 -11.36 -5.03 -19.43
C SER A 132 -10.79 -5.85 -18.25
N ASP A 133 -11.51 -6.89 -17.82
CA ASP A 133 -11.05 -7.79 -16.76
C ASP A 133 -9.71 -8.43 -17.09
N PHE A 134 -9.53 -8.81 -18.36
CA PHE A 134 -8.27 -9.38 -18.84
C PHE A 134 -7.12 -8.36 -18.77
N THR A 135 -7.33 -7.13 -19.23
CA THR A 135 -6.31 -6.06 -19.13
C THR A 135 -5.96 -5.78 -17.69
N SER A 136 -6.95 -5.67 -16.81
CA SER A 136 -6.73 -5.42 -15.37
C SER A 136 -5.98 -6.58 -14.72
N PHE A 137 -6.26 -7.82 -15.11
CA PHE A 137 -5.53 -9.01 -14.66
C PHE A 137 -4.08 -8.97 -15.11
N VAL A 138 -3.82 -8.71 -16.39
CA VAL A 138 -2.45 -8.66 -16.95
C VAL A 138 -1.64 -7.57 -16.26
N CYS A 139 -2.20 -6.37 -16.06
CA CYS A 139 -1.52 -5.30 -15.33
C CYS A 139 -1.24 -5.66 -13.87
N GLY A 140 -2.20 -6.30 -13.18
CA GLY A 140 -2.01 -6.81 -11.84
C GLY A 140 -0.92 -7.88 -11.78
N PHE A 141 -0.85 -8.75 -12.78
CA PHE A 141 0.19 -9.78 -12.88
C PHE A 141 1.57 -9.15 -13.13
N PHE A 142 1.68 -8.16 -14.00
CA PHE A 142 2.92 -7.40 -14.18
C PHE A 142 3.35 -6.68 -12.90
N TYR A 143 2.41 -6.15 -12.12
CA TYR A 143 2.72 -5.61 -10.80
C TYR A 143 3.34 -6.69 -9.90
N LEU A 144 2.72 -7.86 -9.79
CA LEU A 144 3.21 -8.96 -8.95
C LEU A 144 4.58 -9.50 -9.40
N THR A 145 4.90 -9.42 -10.69
CA THR A 145 6.17 -9.88 -11.26
C THR A 145 7.19 -8.75 -11.42
N ALA A 146 6.87 -7.53 -10.97
CA ALA A 146 7.76 -6.39 -11.13
C ALA A 146 9.09 -6.64 -10.39
N ASN A 147 10.20 -6.45 -11.11
CA ASN A 147 11.54 -6.70 -10.58
C ASN A 147 11.85 -5.87 -9.32
N CYS A 148 11.21 -4.70 -9.16
CA CYS A 148 11.38 -3.88 -7.96
C CYS A 148 10.98 -4.60 -6.67
N PHE A 149 9.99 -5.50 -6.68
CA PHE A 149 9.62 -6.29 -5.51
C PHE A 149 10.69 -7.35 -5.18
N PHE A 150 11.28 -7.98 -6.19
CA PHE A 150 12.29 -9.01 -6.00
C PHE A 150 13.67 -8.43 -5.71
N GLN A 151 13.99 -7.27 -6.23
CA GLN A 151 15.18 -6.52 -5.83
C GLN A 151 15.00 -5.89 -4.43
N ALA A 152 13.81 -5.38 -4.15
CA ALA A 152 13.49 -4.78 -2.87
C ALA A 152 13.29 -5.82 -1.74
N HIS A 153 13.33 -7.13 -2.02
CA HIS A 153 13.41 -8.12 -0.94
C HIS A 153 14.64 -7.92 -0.05
N ARG A 154 15.64 -7.21 -0.52
CA ARG A 154 16.78 -6.77 0.27
C ARG A 154 16.41 -5.67 1.27
N GLN A 155 15.44 -4.84 0.91
CA GLN A 155 14.92 -3.74 1.73
C GLN A 155 13.39 -3.68 1.56
N ILE A 156 12.72 -4.68 2.08
CA ILE A 156 11.31 -4.97 1.85
C ILE A 156 10.37 -3.81 2.23
N ILE A 157 10.82 -2.98 3.18
CA ILE A 157 10.06 -1.79 3.60
C ILE A 157 9.88 -0.76 2.49
N PHE A 158 10.73 -0.79 1.45
CA PHE A 158 10.70 0.23 0.40
C PHE A 158 9.57 0.05 -0.61
N VAL A 159 8.87 -1.05 -0.61
CA VAL A 159 7.76 -1.32 -1.56
C VAL A 159 6.39 -1.47 -0.88
N ASN A 160 6.36 -1.64 0.42
CA ASN A 160 5.11 -1.87 1.17
C ASN A 160 4.17 -0.65 1.19
N TYR A 161 4.59 0.51 0.73
CA TYR A 161 3.73 1.70 0.59
C TYR A 161 2.83 1.66 -0.66
N LEU A 162 3.18 0.86 -1.68
CA LEU A 162 2.51 0.87 -2.98
C LEU A 162 1.00 0.56 -2.92
N PRO A 163 0.52 -0.42 -2.13
CA PRO A 163 -0.92 -0.65 -1.97
C PRO A 163 -1.66 0.60 -1.47
N PHE A 164 -1.06 1.32 -0.54
CA PHE A 164 -1.66 2.55 0.02
C PHE A 164 -1.66 3.71 -0.98
N LEU A 165 -0.67 3.78 -1.86
CA LEU A 165 -0.69 4.74 -2.97
C LEU A 165 -1.84 4.44 -3.94
N ILE A 166 -2.10 3.17 -4.25
CA ILE A 166 -3.26 2.78 -5.08
C ILE A 166 -4.58 3.12 -4.37
N LEU A 167 -4.66 2.90 -3.06
CA LEU A 167 -5.82 3.32 -2.26
C LEU A 167 -6.01 4.84 -2.29
N ALA A 168 -4.93 5.62 -2.23
CA ALA A 168 -5.00 7.08 -2.38
C ALA A 168 -5.59 7.48 -3.75
N PHE A 169 -5.17 6.84 -4.84
CA PHE A 169 -5.75 7.06 -6.18
C PHE A 169 -7.24 6.70 -6.23
N LEU A 170 -7.65 5.59 -5.62
CA LEU A 170 -9.06 5.21 -5.50
C LEU A 170 -9.89 6.25 -4.72
N CYS A 171 -9.32 6.84 -3.68
CA CYS A 171 -9.96 7.89 -2.91
C CYS A 171 -10.06 9.20 -3.73
N LEU A 172 -9.00 9.58 -4.44
CA LEU A 172 -8.99 10.74 -5.33
C LEU A 172 -10.02 10.60 -6.46
N ASP A 173 -10.15 9.40 -7.05
CA ASP A 173 -11.19 9.12 -8.03
C ASP A 173 -12.60 9.35 -7.49
N LYS A 174 -12.85 9.01 -6.23
CA LYS A 174 -14.15 9.22 -5.59
C LYS A 174 -14.38 10.69 -5.24
N ILE A 175 -13.35 11.41 -4.79
CA ILE A 175 -13.43 12.83 -4.43
C ILE A 175 -13.69 13.67 -5.69
N LEU A 176 -12.96 13.40 -6.77
CA LEU A 176 -13.02 14.15 -8.01
C LEU A 176 -13.99 13.55 -9.05
N ASN A 177 -14.97 12.73 -8.61
CA ASN A 177 -16.00 12.20 -9.50
C ASN A 177 -17.13 13.22 -9.67
N PRO A 178 -17.30 13.81 -10.88
CA PRO A 178 -18.28 14.86 -11.10
C PRO A 178 -19.73 14.39 -11.01
N GLU A 179 -19.99 13.08 -11.27
CA GLU A 179 -21.35 12.54 -11.31
C GLU A 179 -21.95 12.29 -9.93
N LYS A 180 -21.12 12.11 -8.91
CA LYS A 180 -21.58 11.70 -7.57
C LYS A 180 -21.57 12.80 -6.53
N ALA A 181 -21.23 14.05 -6.91
CA ALA A 181 -21.14 15.19 -5.98
C ALA A 181 -20.43 14.81 -4.64
N SER A 182 -19.41 13.98 -4.74
CA SER A 182 -18.76 13.34 -3.60
C SER A 182 -17.87 14.28 -2.79
N LEU A 183 -17.75 15.54 -3.20
CA LEU A 183 -17.00 16.57 -2.44
C LEU A 183 -17.52 16.72 -1.01
N TYR A 184 -18.81 16.49 -0.78
CA TYR A 184 -19.42 16.56 0.55
C TYR A 184 -19.36 15.24 1.32
N SER A 185 -18.92 14.15 0.70
CA SER A 185 -18.75 12.88 1.40
C SER A 185 -17.43 12.88 2.16
N ILE A 186 -17.47 12.82 3.47
CA ILE A 186 -16.27 12.79 4.32
C ILE A 186 -15.47 11.47 4.18
N ARG A 187 -16.13 10.36 3.84
CA ARG A 187 -15.50 9.03 3.80
C ARG A 187 -14.29 8.93 2.85
N PRO A 188 -14.36 9.38 1.57
CA PRO A 188 -13.17 9.30 0.72
C PRO A 188 -12.05 10.26 1.14
N HIS A 189 -12.37 11.38 1.81
CA HIS A 189 -11.35 12.28 2.35
C HIS A 189 -10.60 11.62 3.52
N ILE A 190 -11.33 11.00 4.45
CA ILE A 190 -10.73 10.22 5.52
C ILE A 190 -9.88 9.08 4.93
N GLY A 191 -10.41 8.36 3.93
CA GLY A 191 -9.67 7.31 3.23
C GLY A 191 -8.37 7.80 2.59
N LEU A 192 -8.37 9.00 2.00
CA LEU A 192 -7.16 9.61 1.45
C LEU A 192 -6.13 9.93 2.54
N ILE A 193 -6.58 10.53 3.65
CA ILE A 193 -5.71 10.84 4.80
C ILE A 193 -5.07 9.56 5.33
N PHE A 194 -5.87 8.50 5.56
CA PHE A 194 -5.36 7.20 5.99
C PHE A 194 -4.36 6.61 5.00
N SER A 195 -4.67 6.64 3.71
CA SER A 195 -3.78 6.10 2.68
C SER A 195 -2.43 6.83 2.67
N LEU A 196 -2.43 8.16 2.74
CA LEU A 196 -1.19 8.94 2.79
C LEU A 196 -0.43 8.73 4.11
N PHE A 197 -1.14 8.64 5.24
CA PHE A 197 -0.54 8.29 6.53
C PHE A 197 0.16 6.92 6.47
N PHE A 198 -0.48 5.91 5.90
CA PHE A 198 0.15 4.60 5.75
C PHE A 198 1.30 4.61 4.74
N CYS A 199 1.26 5.45 3.69
CA CYS A 199 2.43 5.64 2.83
C CYS A 199 3.64 6.15 3.62
N ILE A 200 3.46 7.16 4.50
CA ILE A 200 4.53 7.68 5.36
C ILE A 200 5.02 6.58 6.31
N LEU A 201 4.08 5.90 6.97
CA LEU A 201 4.37 4.88 7.98
C LEU A 201 5.20 3.72 7.43
N HIS A 202 4.94 3.32 6.17
CA HIS A 202 5.64 2.21 5.52
C HIS A 202 6.93 2.65 4.85
N SER A 203 7.00 3.87 4.34
CA SER A 203 8.19 4.37 3.71
C SER A 203 8.27 5.90 3.74
N PHE A 204 8.83 6.41 4.83
CA PHE A 204 9.15 7.82 4.94
C PHE A 204 9.99 8.32 3.74
N TYR A 205 10.93 7.50 3.31
CA TYR A 205 11.86 7.85 2.23
C TYR A 205 11.15 8.06 0.88
N PHE A 206 10.18 7.20 0.53
CA PHE A 206 9.46 7.28 -0.76
C PHE A 206 8.16 8.10 -0.68
N PHE A 207 7.76 8.54 0.51
CA PHE A 207 6.53 9.33 0.67
C PHE A 207 6.51 10.61 -0.17
N PRO A 208 7.59 11.41 -0.29
CA PRO A 208 7.58 12.58 -1.17
C PRO A 208 7.23 12.24 -2.62
N SER A 209 7.74 11.12 -3.13
CA SER A 209 7.39 10.64 -4.47
C SER A 209 5.91 10.24 -4.59
N CYS A 210 5.34 9.61 -3.55
CA CYS A 210 3.92 9.29 -3.50
C CYS A 210 3.05 10.56 -3.51
N PHE A 211 3.47 11.58 -2.77
CA PHE A 211 2.77 12.86 -2.70
C PHE A 211 2.78 13.57 -4.06
N VAL A 212 3.95 13.62 -4.71
CA VAL A 212 4.07 14.16 -6.09
C VAL A 212 3.19 13.37 -7.06
N ALA A 213 3.18 12.03 -6.98
CA ALA A 213 2.32 11.19 -7.81
C ALA A 213 0.83 11.51 -7.61
N CYS A 214 0.40 11.75 -6.37
CA CYS A 214 -0.98 12.18 -6.08
C CYS A 214 -1.28 13.57 -6.68
N ILE A 215 -0.36 14.53 -6.60
CA ILE A 215 -0.53 15.86 -7.22
C ILE A 215 -0.67 15.73 -8.73
N LEU A 216 0.22 15.00 -9.39
CA LEU A 216 0.16 14.78 -10.84
C LEU A 216 -1.15 14.08 -11.24
N TYR A 217 -1.61 13.13 -10.44
CA TYR A 217 -2.87 12.46 -10.67
C TYR A 217 -4.08 13.40 -10.52
N ILE A 218 -4.08 14.28 -9.53
CA ILE A 218 -5.08 15.34 -9.37
C ILE A 218 -5.07 16.26 -10.60
N CYS A 219 -3.91 16.73 -11.03
CA CYS A 219 -3.78 17.57 -12.24
C CYS A 219 -4.36 16.89 -13.49
N HIS A 220 -4.20 15.57 -13.61
CA HIS A 220 -4.80 14.78 -14.69
C HIS A 220 -6.33 14.71 -14.58
N LEU A 221 -6.89 14.60 -13.38
CA LEU A 221 -8.34 14.48 -13.14
C LEU A 221 -9.09 15.82 -13.20
N LEU A 222 -8.44 16.94 -12.85
CA LEU A 222 -9.08 18.26 -12.78
C LEU A 222 -9.78 18.71 -14.06
N PRO A 223 -9.24 18.56 -15.28
CA PRO A 223 -9.95 18.90 -16.50
C PRO A 223 -11.22 18.09 -16.71
N GLN A 224 -11.18 16.80 -16.34
CA GLN A 224 -12.33 15.90 -16.44
C GLN A 224 -13.44 16.31 -15.43
N PHE A 225 -13.04 16.67 -14.22
CA PHE A 225 -13.92 17.17 -13.17
C PHE A 225 -14.62 18.47 -13.61
N LYS A 226 -13.87 19.47 -14.12
CA LYS A 226 -14.42 20.74 -14.61
C LYS A 226 -15.44 20.51 -15.73
N ASN A 227 -15.10 19.71 -16.73
CA ASN A 227 -15.99 19.39 -17.83
C ASN A 227 -17.26 18.65 -17.40
N GLY A 228 -17.15 17.75 -16.43
CA GLY A 228 -18.28 17.05 -15.84
C GLY A 228 -19.19 17.98 -15.04
N MET A 229 -18.64 18.90 -14.25
CA MET A 229 -19.42 19.92 -13.52
C MET A 229 -20.21 20.83 -14.46
N VAL A 230 -19.60 21.31 -15.53
CA VAL A 230 -20.29 22.15 -16.54
C VAL A 230 -21.48 21.41 -17.14
N LYS A 231 -21.30 20.14 -17.52
CA LYS A 231 -22.40 19.30 -18.05
C LYS A 231 -23.50 19.08 -17.01
N SER A 232 -23.16 18.85 -15.76
CA SER A 232 -24.13 18.65 -14.68
C SER A 232 -24.94 19.91 -14.37
N CYS A 233 -24.30 21.09 -14.37
CA CYS A 233 -24.98 22.38 -14.26
C CYS A 233 -25.95 22.62 -15.44
N GLN A 234 -25.51 22.37 -16.67
CA GLN A 234 -26.35 22.50 -17.85
C GLN A 234 -27.54 21.51 -17.84
N ALA A 235 -27.39 20.35 -17.23
CA ALA A 235 -28.46 19.36 -17.07
C ALA A 235 -29.37 19.66 -15.84
N GLY A 236 -29.18 20.76 -15.13
CA GLY A 236 -30.03 21.14 -13.96
C GLY A 236 -29.89 20.22 -12.75
N LYS A 237 -28.81 19.43 -12.67
CA LYS A 237 -28.60 18.44 -11.59
C LYS A 237 -27.86 19.00 -10.37
N ILE A 238 -27.28 20.18 -10.48
CA ILE A 238 -26.57 20.86 -9.39
C ILE A 238 -27.15 22.28 -9.27
N TRP A 239 -27.69 22.61 -8.10
CA TRP A 239 -28.06 23.97 -7.69
C TRP A 239 -26.94 24.46 -6.76
N TRP A 240 -26.59 25.71 -6.94
CA TRP A 240 -25.63 26.39 -6.05
C TRP A 240 -26.28 26.71 -4.68
#